data_d59055aa04ce5bf88009ab1326e9be6e
#
_entry.id   d59055aa04ce5bf88009ab1326e9be6e
#
_cell.length_a   1.000
_cell.length_b   1.000
_cell.length_c   1.000
_cell.angle_alpha   90.00
_cell.angle_beta   90.00
_cell.angle_gamma   90.00
#
_symmetry.space_group_name_H-M   'P 1'
#
loop_
_entity.id
_entity.type
_entity.pdbx_description
1 polymer ?
#
loop_
_entity_poly.entity_id
_entity_poly.type
_entity_poly.pdbx_seq_one_letter_code
_entity_poly.pdbx_strand_id
1 'polypeptide(L)'
;CIPYFKCGLKGLARSMPTAAALDRVAAGLGVECFETPTGWKFFGNLMDAGRLSVCGEESFGTGADHVREKDGPWAVLAWLSILAYRNKDVPVGGEKVGVEQITKEHWAKYGRNFFSRYDYEGCESDPCNAMVESLRAKAAAAKKGDKYGDYELDFADDFEYTDPIDGSVAKKQGVRFVFTDG
;
A
#
# COMPACT_ATOMS: atom_id res chain seq x y z
N CYS A 1 10.08 -15.87 0.61
CA CYS A 1 9.87 -15.40 -0.76
C CYS A 1 9.11 -16.44 -1.55
N ILE A 2 8.17 -15.98 -2.34
CA ILE A 2 7.42 -16.86 -3.23
C ILE A 2 8.39 -17.40 -4.29
N PRO A 3 8.36 -18.72 -4.61
CA PRO A 3 9.26 -19.30 -5.62
C PRO A 3 9.19 -18.63 -6.99
N TYR A 4 8.10 -17.89 -7.27
CA TYR A 4 7.92 -17.08 -8.47
C TYR A 4 9.04 -16.05 -8.66
N PHE A 5 9.50 -15.41 -7.60
CA PHE A 5 10.54 -14.38 -7.66
C PHE A 5 11.96 -14.98 -7.52
N LYS A 6 12.30 -15.92 -8.39
CA LYS A 6 13.62 -16.62 -8.37
C LYS A 6 14.82 -15.67 -8.47
N CYS A 7 14.64 -14.52 -9.11
CA CYS A 7 15.67 -13.48 -9.26
C CYS A 7 15.63 -12.42 -8.14
N GLY A 8 14.81 -12.63 -7.09
CA GLY A 8 14.57 -11.67 -6.04
C GLY A 8 13.48 -10.65 -6.39
N LEU A 9 13.12 -9.82 -5.41
CA LEU A 9 12.20 -8.72 -5.59
C LEU A 9 12.95 -7.50 -6.16
N LYS A 10 12.38 -6.87 -7.17
CA LYS A 10 12.91 -5.63 -7.77
C LYS A 10 12.51 -4.40 -6.96
N GLY A 11 11.25 -4.35 -6.54
CA GLY A 11 10.65 -3.31 -5.73
C GLY A 11 9.22 -3.65 -5.38
N LEU A 12 8.65 -2.86 -4.48
CA LEU A 12 7.26 -2.96 -4.02
C LEU A 12 6.56 -1.63 -4.25
N ALA A 13 5.24 -1.63 -4.43
CA ALA A 13 4.47 -0.40 -4.54
C ALA A 13 3.09 -0.53 -3.90
N ARG A 14 2.61 0.58 -3.35
CA ARG A 14 1.25 0.73 -2.86
C ARG A 14 0.64 2.05 -3.33
N SER A 15 -0.67 2.11 -3.43
CA SER A 15 -1.34 3.39 -3.59
C SER A 15 -1.24 4.23 -2.31
N MET A 16 -1.29 5.55 -2.44
CA MET A 16 -1.12 6.48 -1.32
C MET A 16 -2.13 6.22 -0.18
N PRO A 17 -3.43 5.96 -0.44
CA PRO A 17 -4.39 5.69 0.63
C PRO A 17 -4.23 4.29 1.27
N THR A 18 -3.36 3.43 0.75
CA THR A 18 -3.09 2.12 1.33
C THR A 18 -2.22 2.26 2.57
N ALA A 19 -2.52 1.47 3.61
CA ALA A 19 -1.72 1.45 4.83
C ALA A 19 -0.23 1.21 4.56
N ALA A 20 0.65 1.94 5.27
CA ALA A 20 2.10 1.89 5.09
C ALA A 20 2.79 0.60 5.61
N ALA A 21 2.04 -0.50 5.73
CA ALA A 21 2.59 -1.79 6.14
C ALA A 21 3.66 -2.29 5.16
N LEU A 22 3.46 -2.06 3.86
CA LEU A 22 4.38 -2.48 2.81
C LEU A 22 5.72 -1.73 2.88
N ASP A 23 5.71 -0.48 3.31
CA ASP A 23 6.91 0.34 3.46
C ASP A 23 7.90 -0.28 4.45
N ARG A 24 7.38 -0.78 5.60
CA ARG A 24 8.21 -1.47 6.59
C ARG A 24 8.73 -2.82 6.09
N VAL A 25 7.94 -3.54 5.29
CA VAL A 25 8.38 -4.79 4.65
C VAL A 25 9.50 -4.50 3.66
N ALA A 26 9.36 -3.50 2.82
CA ALA A 26 10.37 -3.09 1.84
C ALA A 26 11.68 -2.70 2.54
N ALA A 27 11.61 -1.86 3.58
CA ALA A 27 12.76 -1.49 4.39
C ALA A 27 13.45 -2.71 5.02
N GLY A 28 12.67 -3.65 5.58
CA GLY A 28 13.19 -4.88 6.18
C GLY A 28 13.79 -5.86 5.16
N LEU A 29 13.44 -5.74 3.89
CA LEU A 29 13.99 -6.55 2.78
C LEU A 29 15.11 -5.83 2.02
N GLY A 30 15.32 -4.54 2.27
CA GLY A 30 16.29 -3.72 1.53
C GLY A 30 15.92 -3.51 0.07
N VAL A 31 14.63 -3.42 -0.25
CA VAL A 31 14.11 -3.14 -1.60
C VAL A 31 13.39 -1.80 -1.65
N GLU A 32 13.33 -1.21 -2.84
CA GLU A 32 12.64 0.06 -3.04
C GLU A 32 11.12 -0.08 -2.83
N CYS A 33 10.49 0.93 -2.24
CA CYS A 33 9.04 1.02 -2.09
C CYS A 33 8.54 2.31 -2.72
N PHE A 34 7.51 2.18 -3.58
CA PHE A 34 6.90 3.31 -4.26
C PHE A 34 5.52 3.59 -3.69
N GLU A 35 5.28 4.85 -3.32
CA GLU A 35 3.94 5.37 -3.03
C GLU A 35 3.40 6.05 -4.28
N THR A 36 2.32 5.54 -4.84
CA THR A 36 1.73 6.05 -6.08
C THR A 36 0.31 6.61 -5.83
N PRO A 37 -0.23 7.42 -6.73
CA PRO A 37 -1.67 7.70 -6.72
C PRO A 37 -2.50 6.43 -6.88
N THR A 38 -3.78 6.51 -6.57
CA THR A 38 -4.73 5.45 -6.92
C THR A 38 -4.84 5.31 -8.43
N GLY A 39 -4.68 4.11 -8.92
CA GLY A 39 -4.79 3.79 -10.34
C GLY A 39 -3.67 2.88 -10.83
N TRP A 40 -4.06 1.78 -11.50
CA TRP A 40 -3.13 0.72 -11.87
C TRP A 40 -2.07 1.13 -12.89
N LYS A 41 -2.32 2.20 -13.67
CA LYS A 41 -1.36 2.73 -14.66
C LYS A 41 -0.02 3.11 -14.05
N PHE A 42 0.00 3.64 -12.82
CA PHE A 42 1.22 4.04 -12.15
C PHE A 42 2.10 2.83 -11.79
N PHE A 43 1.47 1.73 -11.39
CA PHE A 43 2.17 0.46 -11.19
C PHE A 43 2.69 -0.09 -12.52
N GLY A 44 1.90 0.02 -13.60
CA GLY A 44 2.27 -0.42 -14.93
C GLY A 44 3.57 0.24 -15.43
N ASN A 45 3.71 1.55 -15.26
CA ASN A 45 4.94 2.28 -15.62
C ASN A 45 6.18 1.73 -14.89
N LEU A 46 6.06 1.50 -13.58
CA LEU A 46 7.14 0.93 -12.76
C LEU A 46 7.47 -0.51 -13.17
N MET A 47 6.47 -1.32 -13.52
CA MET A 47 6.66 -2.69 -14.02
C MET A 47 7.37 -2.71 -15.36
N ASP A 48 6.96 -1.85 -16.30
CA ASP A 48 7.56 -1.74 -17.64
C ASP A 48 9.02 -1.28 -17.57
N ALA A 49 9.35 -0.44 -16.60
CA ALA A 49 10.72 -0.05 -16.29
C ALA A 49 11.53 -1.12 -15.53
N GLY A 50 10.93 -2.26 -15.20
CA GLY A 50 11.59 -3.34 -14.47
C GLY A 50 11.90 -3.04 -13.02
N ARG A 51 11.22 -2.04 -12.41
CA ARG A 51 11.46 -1.59 -11.03
C ARG A 51 10.48 -2.15 -10.01
N LEU A 52 9.41 -2.82 -10.43
CA LEU A 52 8.35 -3.29 -9.56
C LEU A 52 8.11 -4.80 -9.72
N SER A 53 7.96 -5.49 -8.60
CA SER A 53 7.60 -6.92 -8.57
C SER A 53 6.20 -7.18 -8.06
N VAL A 54 5.78 -6.49 -6.99
CA VAL A 54 4.45 -6.68 -6.35
C VAL A 54 3.87 -5.33 -5.98
N CYS A 55 2.58 -5.17 -6.18
CA CYS A 55 1.86 -3.97 -5.78
C CYS A 55 0.47 -4.29 -5.24
N GLY A 56 -0.12 -3.31 -4.57
CA GLY A 56 -1.47 -3.42 -4.05
C GLY A 56 -2.11 -2.07 -3.73
N GLU A 57 -3.43 -2.09 -3.57
CA GLU A 57 -4.25 -0.93 -3.26
C GLU A 57 -5.09 -1.17 -1.99
N GLU A 58 -5.64 -0.11 -1.43
CA GLU A 58 -6.54 -0.14 -0.27
C GLU A 58 -7.83 -0.91 -0.54
N SER A 59 -8.21 -1.03 -1.81
CA SER A 59 -9.36 -1.81 -2.28
C SER A 59 -9.10 -3.32 -2.36
N PHE A 60 -8.01 -3.79 -1.74
CA PHE A 60 -7.51 -5.17 -1.76
C PHE A 60 -7.08 -5.68 -3.14
N GLY A 61 -7.06 -4.82 -4.17
CA GLY A 61 -6.48 -5.14 -5.47
C GLY A 61 -4.99 -5.37 -5.34
N THR A 62 -4.50 -6.50 -5.81
CA THR A 62 -3.07 -6.83 -5.81
C THR A 62 -2.67 -7.50 -7.11
N GLY A 63 -1.38 -7.46 -7.42
CA GLY A 63 -0.81 -8.09 -8.59
C GLY A 63 0.71 -8.10 -8.55
N ALA A 64 1.29 -8.70 -9.57
CA ALA A 64 2.72 -8.77 -9.77
C ALA A 64 3.09 -8.39 -11.22
N ASP A 65 4.37 -8.41 -11.54
CA ASP A 65 4.91 -7.95 -12.83
C ASP A 65 4.59 -8.87 -14.04
N HIS A 66 3.81 -9.94 -13.83
CA HIS A 66 3.35 -10.84 -14.89
C HIS A 66 2.25 -10.25 -15.77
N VAL A 67 1.48 -9.29 -15.24
CA VAL A 67 0.38 -8.61 -15.96
C VAL A 67 0.25 -7.16 -15.47
N ARG A 68 -0.31 -6.28 -16.32
CA ARG A 68 -0.49 -4.85 -16.02
C ARG A 68 -1.89 -4.54 -15.47
N GLU A 69 -2.43 -5.48 -14.69
CA GLU A 69 -3.78 -5.40 -14.11
C GLU A 69 -3.83 -6.13 -12.77
N LYS A 70 -4.87 -5.86 -11.98
CA LYS A 70 -5.20 -6.61 -10.77
C LYS A 70 -5.44 -8.08 -11.10
N ASP A 71 -4.89 -8.98 -10.29
CA ASP A 71 -5.02 -10.41 -10.51
C ASP A 71 -5.37 -11.14 -9.21
N GLY A 72 -6.67 -11.31 -8.97
CA GLY A 72 -7.20 -12.06 -7.83
C GLY A 72 -6.78 -13.54 -7.83
N PRO A 73 -6.87 -14.26 -8.96
CA PRO A 73 -6.35 -15.62 -9.08
C PRO A 73 -4.87 -15.73 -8.70
N TRP A 74 -4.02 -14.81 -9.15
CA TRP A 74 -2.62 -14.77 -8.74
C TRP A 74 -2.48 -14.61 -7.22
N ALA A 75 -3.27 -13.74 -6.59
CA ALA A 75 -3.22 -13.55 -5.14
C ALA A 75 -3.58 -14.83 -4.37
N VAL A 76 -4.59 -15.57 -4.85
CA VAL A 76 -4.96 -16.88 -4.29
C VAL A 76 -3.83 -17.87 -4.44
N LEU A 77 -3.24 -18.00 -5.64
CA LEU A 77 -2.12 -18.92 -5.89
C LEU A 77 -0.88 -18.53 -5.07
N ALA A 78 -0.63 -17.24 -4.86
CA ALA A 78 0.43 -16.75 -3.99
C ALA A 78 0.23 -17.23 -2.54
N TRP A 79 -0.96 -17.10 -1.99
CA TRP A 79 -1.29 -17.59 -0.65
C TRP A 79 -1.20 -19.12 -0.54
N LEU A 80 -1.68 -19.85 -1.53
CA LEU A 80 -1.53 -21.31 -1.55
C LEU A 80 -0.06 -21.71 -1.59
N SER A 81 0.77 -21.00 -2.34
CA SER A 81 2.22 -21.23 -2.39
C SER A 81 2.90 -20.95 -1.05
N ILE A 82 2.50 -19.90 -0.35
CA ILE A 82 2.99 -19.59 1.00
C ILE A 82 2.62 -20.71 1.98
N LEU A 83 1.35 -21.13 1.96
CA LEU A 83 0.87 -22.22 2.81
C LEU A 83 1.61 -23.55 2.51
N ALA A 84 1.80 -23.88 1.25
CA ALA A 84 2.53 -25.07 0.83
C ALA A 84 3.99 -25.03 1.31
N TYR A 85 4.67 -23.90 1.13
CA TYR A 85 6.05 -23.71 1.58
C TYR A 85 6.18 -23.81 3.10
N ARG A 86 5.26 -23.19 3.85
CA ARG A 86 5.26 -23.20 5.32
C ARG A 86 4.98 -24.58 5.92
N ASN A 87 4.34 -25.45 5.17
CA ASN A 87 3.95 -26.78 5.60
C ASN A 87 4.72 -27.91 4.89
N LYS A 88 5.76 -27.60 4.12
CA LYS A 88 6.47 -28.57 3.27
C LYS A 88 7.06 -29.76 4.04
N ASP A 89 7.43 -29.55 5.30
CA ASP A 89 8.07 -30.54 6.16
C ASP A 89 7.08 -31.16 7.19
N VAL A 90 5.80 -30.76 7.15
CA VAL A 90 4.75 -31.30 8.01
C VAL A 90 4.26 -32.65 7.48
N PRO A 91 4.33 -33.73 8.26
CA PRO A 91 3.87 -35.05 7.81
C PRO A 91 2.36 -35.08 7.55
N VAL A 92 1.92 -36.06 6.80
CA VAL A 92 0.48 -36.30 6.55
C VAL A 92 -0.23 -36.53 7.89
N GLY A 93 -1.30 -35.75 8.13
CA GLY A 93 -2.05 -35.76 9.40
C GLY A 93 -1.44 -34.92 10.53
N GLY A 94 -0.28 -34.30 10.32
CA GLY A 94 0.31 -33.35 11.26
C GLY A 94 -0.42 -32.01 11.31
N GLU A 95 -0.24 -31.26 12.41
CA GLU A 95 -0.82 -29.92 12.57
C GLU A 95 -0.18 -28.93 11.57
N LYS A 96 -1.02 -28.23 10.82
CA LYS A 96 -0.58 -27.31 9.75
C LYS A 96 -0.63 -25.87 10.21
N VAL A 97 0.39 -25.13 9.80
CA VAL A 97 0.43 -23.66 9.93
C VAL A 97 -0.62 -23.06 9.01
N GLY A 98 -1.56 -22.31 9.59
CA GLY A 98 -2.63 -21.61 8.86
C GLY A 98 -2.30 -20.14 8.58
N VAL A 99 -3.21 -19.50 7.85
CA VAL A 99 -3.11 -18.07 7.48
C VAL A 99 -3.00 -17.17 8.72
N GLU A 100 -3.79 -17.45 9.76
CA GLU A 100 -3.80 -16.67 11.00
C GLU A 100 -2.41 -16.62 11.65
N GLN A 101 -1.77 -17.78 11.79
CA GLN A 101 -0.44 -17.85 12.37
C GLN A 101 0.60 -17.12 11.52
N ILE A 102 0.57 -17.30 10.20
CA ILE A 102 1.47 -16.61 9.26
C ILE A 102 1.30 -15.08 9.39
N THR A 103 0.06 -14.62 9.48
CA THR A 103 -0.25 -13.20 9.63
C THR A 103 0.24 -12.64 10.97
N LYS A 104 0.03 -13.37 12.08
CA LYS A 104 0.52 -12.96 13.41
C LYS A 104 2.05 -12.87 13.45
N GLU A 105 2.76 -13.82 12.85
CA GLU A 105 4.22 -13.80 12.74
C GLU A 105 4.70 -12.61 11.87
N HIS A 106 3.98 -12.31 10.78
CA HIS A 106 4.24 -11.14 9.97
C HIS A 106 4.10 -9.84 10.78
N TRP A 107 3.01 -9.70 11.53
CA TRP A 107 2.81 -8.54 12.40
C TRP A 107 3.84 -8.44 13.52
N ALA A 108 4.26 -9.56 14.09
CA ALA A 108 5.32 -9.58 15.10
C ALA A 108 6.65 -9.08 14.54
N LYS A 109 6.92 -9.35 13.26
CA LYS A 109 8.16 -8.93 12.59
C LYS A 109 8.14 -7.50 12.09
N TYR A 110 7.05 -7.06 11.47
CA TYR A 110 6.99 -5.79 10.74
C TYR A 110 6.05 -4.77 11.38
N GLY A 111 5.35 -5.15 12.44
CA GLY A 111 4.31 -4.34 13.05
C GLY A 111 2.95 -4.52 12.36
N ARG A 112 1.89 -4.13 13.07
CA ARG A 112 0.52 -4.16 12.57
C ARG A 112 0.00 -2.74 12.38
N ASN A 113 -0.57 -2.46 11.21
CA ASN A 113 -1.34 -1.26 10.97
C ASN A 113 -2.81 -1.50 11.32
N PHE A 114 -3.43 -0.47 11.89
CA PHE A 114 -4.87 -0.40 12.09
C PHE A 114 -5.39 0.68 11.16
N PHE A 115 -6.52 0.44 10.53
CA PHE A 115 -7.10 1.38 9.59
C PHE A 115 -8.61 1.34 9.63
N SER A 116 -9.23 2.43 9.20
CA SER A 116 -10.67 2.55 8.91
C SER A 116 -10.84 3.20 7.55
N ARG A 117 -11.92 2.88 6.88
CA ARG A 117 -12.33 3.51 5.63
C ARG A 117 -13.77 3.97 5.76
N TYR A 118 -14.01 5.21 5.40
CA TYR A 118 -15.37 5.80 5.36
C TYR A 118 -15.67 6.15 3.91
N ASP A 119 -16.69 5.50 3.36
CA ASP A 119 -17.15 5.74 2.00
C ASP A 119 -18.42 6.56 2.02
N TYR A 120 -18.50 7.58 1.17
CA TYR A 120 -19.65 8.44 0.99
C TYR A 120 -20.17 8.25 -0.43
N GLU A 121 -21.35 7.66 -0.55
CA GLU A 121 -21.98 7.34 -1.83
C GLU A 121 -23.28 8.09 -2.01
N GLY A 122 -23.68 8.35 -3.26
CA GLY A 122 -24.92 9.06 -3.59
C GLY A 122 -24.99 10.50 -3.09
N CYS A 123 -23.86 11.13 -2.82
CA CYS A 123 -23.78 12.51 -2.35
C CYS A 123 -23.79 13.51 -3.52
N GLU A 124 -24.35 14.69 -3.27
CA GLU A 124 -24.24 15.81 -4.20
C GLU A 124 -22.76 16.24 -4.38
N SER A 125 -22.37 16.55 -5.61
CA SER A 125 -20.96 16.85 -5.94
C SER A 125 -20.48 18.16 -5.30
N ASP A 126 -21.32 19.20 -5.26
CA ASP A 126 -20.89 20.52 -4.77
C ASP A 126 -20.52 20.53 -3.29
N PRO A 127 -21.31 19.96 -2.36
CA PRO A 127 -20.89 19.81 -0.97
C PRO A 127 -19.63 18.97 -0.79
N CYS A 128 -19.48 17.90 -1.57
CA CYS A 128 -18.28 17.06 -1.51
C CYS A 128 -17.03 17.83 -1.96
N ASN A 129 -17.13 18.57 -3.06
CA ASN A 129 -16.05 19.43 -3.55
C ASN A 129 -15.68 20.51 -2.54
N ALA A 130 -16.69 21.18 -1.95
CA ALA A 130 -16.47 22.20 -0.93
C ALA A 130 -15.75 21.62 0.31
N MET A 131 -16.11 20.41 0.74
CA MET A 131 -15.43 19.72 1.82
C MET A 131 -13.95 19.46 1.49
N VAL A 132 -13.67 18.92 0.30
CA VAL A 132 -12.29 18.63 -0.14
C VAL A 132 -11.46 19.91 -0.24
N GLU A 133 -12.02 21.00 -0.80
CA GLU A 133 -11.32 22.29 -0.85
C GLU A 133 -11.06 22.88 0.55
N SER A 134 -11.98 22.68 1.49
CA SER A 134 -11.76 23.04 2.91
C SER A 134 -10.60 22.27 3.52
N LEU A 135 -10.49 20.95 3.24
CA LEU A 135 -9.37 20.12 3.70
C LEU A 135 -8.04 20.55 3.07
N ARG A 136 -8.02 20.89 1.77
CA ARG A 136 -6.84 21.46 1.09
C ARG A 136 -6.37 22.74 1.74
N ALA A 137 -7.30 23.66 2.00
CA ALA A 137 -6.99 24.92 2.69
C ALA A 137 -6.40 24.69 4.09
N LYS A 138 -6.97 23.73 4.83
CA LYS A 138 -6.44 23.32 6.14
C LYS A 138 -5.03 22.74 6.03
N ALA A 139 -4.81 21.83 5.08
CA ALA A 139 -3.49 21.24 4.86
C ALA A 139 -2.43 22.29 4.50
N ALA A 140 -2.79 23.26 3.62
CA ALA A 140 -1.90 24.35 3.22
C ALA A 140 -1.54 25.30 4.37
N ALA A 141 -2.43 25.45 5.36
CA ALA A 141 -2.21 26.32 6.53
C ALA A 141 -1.52 25.58 7.69
N ALA A 142 -1.52 24.26 7.69
CA ALA A 142 -1.03 23.42 8.77
C ALA A 142 0.51 23.49 8.90
N LYS A 143 1.00 23.36 10.13
CA LYS A 143 2.43 23.37 10.44
C LYS A 143 2.79 22.15 11.26
N LYS A 144 4.01 21.65 11.07
CA LYS A 144 4.56 20.63 11.95
C LYS A 144 4.47 21.06 13.42
N GLY A 145 3.96 20.17 14.25
CA GLY A 145 3.72 20.41 15.67
C GLY A 145 2.31 20.91 16.01
N ASP A 146 1.47 21.25 15.02
CA ASP A 146 0.07 21.59 15.28
C ASP A 146 -0.66 20.43 15.98
N LYS A 147 -1.51 20.76 16.95
CA LYS A 147 -2.26 19.77 17.72
C LYS A 147 -3.67 19.56 17.18
N TYR A 148 -4.02 18.29 17.03
CA TYR A 148 -5.36 17.82 16.67
C TYR A 148 -5.84 16.84 17.76
N GLY A 149 -6.47 17.34 18.80
CA GLY A 149 -6.72 16.59 20.02
C GLY A 149 -5.40 16.15 20.68
N ASP A 150 -5.23 14.86 20.90
CA ASP A 150 -4.01 14.28 21.49
C ASP A 150 -2.88 14.05 20.49
N TYR A 151 -3.14 14.23 19.18
CA TYR A 151 -2.20 13.97 18.12
C TYR A 151 -1.40 15.19 17.71
N GLU A 152 -0.14 15.02 17.38
CA GLU A 152 0.75 16.05 16.86
C GLU A 152 1.02 15.85 15.38
N LEU A 153 0.79 16.89 14.58
CA LEU A 153 1.01 16.84 13.15
C LEU A 153 2.51 16.76 12.81
N ASP A 154 2.89 15.81 11.99
CA ASP A 154 4.22 15.77 11.37
C ASP A 154 4.24 16.60 10.08
N PHE A 155 3.31 16.32 9.15
CA PHE A 155 3.10 17.13 7.95
C PHE A 155 1.66 16.99 7.42
N ALA A 156 1.27 17.95 6.57
CA ALA A 156 0.05 17.86 5.76
C ALA A 156 0.33 18.35 4.34
N ASP A 157 -0.30 17.72 3.36
CA ASP A 157 -0.16 18.09 1.95
C ASP A 157 -1.40 17.75 1.12
N ASP A 158 -1.44 18.29 -0.10
CA ASP A 158 -2.26 17.79 -1.21
C ASP A 158 -1.35 16.96 -2.09
N PHE A 159 -1.47 15.64 -2.00
CA PHE A 159 -0.53 14.69 -2.59
C PHE A 159 -0.36 14.91 -4.09
N GLU A 160 0.86 15.14 -4.51
CA GLU A 160 1.29 15.24 -5.89
C GLU A 160 2.32 14.13 -6.17
N TYR A 161 2.20 13.47 -7.31
CA TYR A 161 3.10 12.41 -7.72
C TYR A 161 3.80 12.79 -9.01
N THR A 162 5.12 12.75 -9.00
CA THR A 162 5.94 12.79 -10.21
C THR A 162 6.39 11.39 -10.54
N ASP A 163 5.96 10.87 -11.70
CA ASP A 163 6.33 9.51 -12.12
C ASP A 163 7.85 9.45 -12.37
N PRO A 164 8.56 8.55 -11.68
CA PRO A 164 10.02 8.46 -11.79
C PRO A 164 10.52 7.87 -13.11
N ILE A 165 9.62 7.45 -14.01
CA ILE A 165 9.95 6.83 -15.29
C ILE A 165 9.84 7.83 -16.43
N ASP A 166 8.72 8.53 -16.53
CA ASP A 166 8.44 9.44 -17.64
C ASP A 166 8.39 10.93 -17.23
N GLY A 167 8.50 11.22 -15.93
CA GLY A 167 8.46 12.58 -15.40
C GLY A 167 7.05 13.23 -15.43
N SER A 168 6.01 12.49 -15.78
CA SER A 168 4.64 13.00 -15.75
C SER A 168 4.20 13.34 -14.33
N VAL A 169 3.39 14.40 -14.17
CA VAL A 169 2.97 14.89 -12.86
C VAL A 169 1.45 14.73 -12.71
N ALA A 170 1.05 14.00 -11.66
CA ALA A 170 -0.33 13.85 -11.25
C ALA A 170 -0.58 14.64 -9.97
N LYS A 171 -1.34 15.76 -10.09
CA LYS A 171 -1.68 16.66 -8.98
C LYS A 171 -3.02 16.30 -8.36
N LYS A 172 -3.23 16.81 -7.11
CA LYS A 172 -4.51 16.70 -6.39
C LYS A 172 -4.96 15.24 -6.20
N GLN A 173 -4.02 14.38 -5.81
CA GLN A 173 -4.26 12.95 -5.69
C GLN A 173 -4.79 12.53 -4.29
N GLY A 174 -5.02 13.49 -3.43
CA GLY A 174 -5.61 13.30 -2.11
C GLY A 174 -4.97 14.22 -1.06
N VAL A 175 -5.74 14.60 -0.05
CA VAL A 175 -5.25 15.44 1.05
C VAL A 175 -4.77 14.52 2.17
N ARG A 176 -3.55 14.74 2.66
CA ARG A 176 -2.95 13.97 3.76
C ARG A 176 -2.72 14.83 4.99
N PHE A 177 -2.98 14.25 6.15
CA PHE A 177 -2.54 14.73 7.45
C PHE A 177 -1.81 13.56 8.12
N VAL A 178 -0.54 13.70 8.36
CA VAL A 178 0.30 12.66 8.95
C VAL A 178 0.73 13.10 10.34
N PHE A 179 0.53 12.22 11.32
CA PHE A 179 0.81 12.49 12.71
C PHE A 179 2.05 11.72 13.18
N THR A 180 2.72 12.23 14.22
CA THR A 180 4.00 11.68 14.71
C THR A 180 3.87 10.27 15.29
N ASP A 181 2.66 9.88 15.74
CA ASP A 181 2.37 8.60 16.40
C ASP A 181 1.63 7.61 15.47
N GLY A 182 1.52 7.89 14.17
CA GLY A 182 0.69 7.14 13.22
C GLY A 182 1.43 6.39 12.14
#